data_c0fc2e2ab26cde2474fe64a63bf51963
#
_entry.id   c0fc2e2ab26cde2474fe64a63bf51963
#
_cell.length_a   1.000
_cell.length_b   1.000
_cell.length_c   1.000
_cell.angle_alpha   90.00
_cell.angle_beta   90.00
_cell.angle_gamma   90.00
#
_symmetry.space_group_name_H-M   'P 1'
#
loop_
_entity.id
_entity.type
_entity.pdbx_description
1 polymer ?
#
loop_
_entity_poly.entity_id
_entity_poly.type
_entity_poly.pdbx_seq_one_letter_code
_entity_poly.pdbx_strand_id
1 'polypeptide(L)'
;MTAQLPKLVASSVVRGSEKGQSHGGVYLIDFAEQRVEQKIDWNTGDIDFAGRGWDRGLRGIEFTDDAIWIAASDELFCYSPDFQLIDSYRNDYLRHCHEICRRDNLLFLTSTGFDSLLAFDLNQRAFVWGLYLSKNGQDWVGQAFDPRTRGGPAFVNSYHLNMVRVDQDGVSFSGLNTQALLALSSDLSVSEICSLPRGCHNAMPFQQGILLNDTAADVVRFVSRSDDHIAVSVPTFPVEELEFRGVDDSRIARQGFGRGLCVIDDRLIAAGSSPSTVSIIDIEKGKRLTAANLTMDIRNAIHGLECWPKNW
;
A
#
# COMPACT_ATOMS: atom_id res chain seq x y z
N MET A 1 -5.72 13.05 29.01
CA MET A 1 -4.64 12.08 28.82
C MET A 1 -4.33 12.09 27.33
N THR A 2 -3.12 12.46 26.91
CA THR A 2 -2.69 12.29 25.53
C THR A 2 -2.62 10.79 25.26
N ALA A 3 -3.47 10.27 24.36
CA ALA A 3 -3.40 8.88 23.96
C ALA A 3 -1.95 8.61 23.46
N GLN A 4 -1.34 7.57 23.99
CA GLN A 4 -0.01 7.14 23.53
C GLN A 4 -0.15 6.66 22.10
N LEU A 5 0.64 7.19 21.18
CA LEU A 5 0.68 6.73 19.79
C LEU A 5 1.13 5.27 19.76
N PRO A 6 0.52 4.43 18.93
CA PRO A 6 0.98 3.07 18.73
C PRO A 6 2.35 3.08 18.01
N LYS A 7 3.10 1.99 18.13
CA LYS A 7 4.20 1.74 17.21
C LYS A 7 3.62 1.51 15.81
N LEU A 8 4.35 1.90 14.79
CA LEU A 8 3.98 1.68 13.40
C LEU A 8 5.03 0.79 12.73
N VAL A 9 4.59 -0.01 11.78
CA VAL A 9 5.48 -0.68 10.85
C VAL A 9 5.28 -0.09 9.47
N ALA A 10 6.39 0.20 8.79
CA ALA A 10 6.39 0.77 7.46
C ALA A 10 7.28 -0.05 6.54
N SER A 11 6.81 -0.32 5.33
CA SER A 11 7.64 -0.84 4.25
C SER A 11 8.02 0.27 3.28
N SER A 12 9.16 0.14 2.63
CA SER A 12 9.62 1.10 1.65
C SER A 12 10.17 0.46 0.38
N VAL A 13 10.16 1.24 -0.70
CA VAL A 13 10.70 0.86 -2.00
C VAL A 13 11.71 1.90 -2.47
N VAL A 14 12.91 1.46 -2.85
CA VAL A 14 13.90 2.31 -3.54
C VAL A 14 13.74 2.13 -5.04
N ARG A 15 13.16 3.11 -5.69
CA ARG A 15 12.90 3.08 -7.13
C ARG A 15 14.19 3.21 -7.93
N GLY A 16 14.29 2.43 -9.01
CA GLY A 16 15.46 2.45 -9.87
C GLY A 16 16.73 1.88 -9.23
N SER A 17 16.61 1.19 -8.07
CA SER A 17 17.74 0.49 -7.49
C SER A 17 18.16 -0.71 -8.34
N GLU A 18 19.47 -0.95 -8.41
CA GLU A 18 20.08 -2.02 -9.19
C GLU A 18 20.44 -3.22 -8.31
N LYS A 19 20.77 -4.34 -8.93
CA LYS A 19 21.28 -5.53 -8.23
C LYS A 19 22.51 -5.17 -7.40
N GLY A 20 22.52 -5.54 -6.11
CA GLY A 20 23.59 -5.20 -5.18
C GLY A 20 23.34 -3.90 -4.39
N GLN A 21 22.24 -3.20 -4.67
CA GLN A 21 21.79 -2.04 -3.89
C GLN A 21 20.59 -2.43 -3.02
N SER A 22 20.31 -1.65 -1.98
CA SER A 22 19.07 -1.79 -1.22
C SER A 22 17.86 -1.45 -2.12
N HIS A 23 16.80 -2.24 -2.01
CA HIS A 23 15.52 -2.01 -2.67
C HIS A 23 14.45 -1.46 -1.72
N GLY A 24 14.87 -0.98 -0.55
CA GLY A 24 14.03 -0.54 0.55
C GLY A 24 14.11 -1.46 1.75
N GLY A 25 13.11 -1.43 2.62
CA GLY A 25 13.12 -2.23 3.83
C GLY A 25 11.83 -2.19 4.59
N VAL A 26 11.88 -2.73 5.81
CA VAL A 26 10.81 -2.63 6.80
C VAL A 26 11.35 -1.94 8.05
N TYR A 27 10.60 -1.00 8.55
CA TYR A 27 10.95 -0.16 9.68
C TYR A 27 9.89 -0.24 10.77
N LEU A 28 10.32 -0.42 12.00
CA LEU A 28 9.48 -0.27 13.19
C LEU A 28 9.72 1.14 13.77
N ILE A 29 8.65 1.92 13.89
CA ILE A 29 8.68 3.32 14.27
C ILE A 29 7.94 3.49 15.59
N ASP A 30 8.63 3.96 16.62
CA ASP A 30 8.09 4.31 17.93
C ASP A 30 8.16 5.83 18.11
N PHE A 31 7.03 6.50 17.93
CA PHE A 31 6.97 7.96 18.08
C PHE A 31 7.06 8.41 19.54
N ALA A 32 6.67 7.58 20.50
CA ALA A 32 6.76 7.91 21.91
C ALA A 32 8.21 7.90 22.39
N GLU A 33 8.99 6.90 21.93
CA GLU A 33 10.40 6.75 22.25
C GLU A 33 11.33 7.48 21.26
N GLN A 34 10.78 8.12 20.24
CA GLN A 34 11.52 8.77 19.13
C GLN A 34 12.56 7.82 18.50
N ARG A 35 12.19 6.57 18.33
CA ARG A 35 13.05 5.51 17.84
C ARG A 35 12.55 4.91 16.54
N VAL A 36 13.46 4.69 15.61
CA VAL A 36 13.24 3.96 14.38
C VAL A 36 14.22 2.81 14.29
N GLU A 37 13.73 1.62 13.99
CA GLU A 37 14.54 0.44 13.76
C GLU A 37 14.25 -0.11 12.36
N GLN A 38 15.28 -0.25 11.55
CA GLN A 38 15.18 -1.03 10.33
C GLN A 38 15.24 -2.51 10.66
N LYS A 39 14.14 -3.21 10.49
CA LYS A 39 14.02 -4.65 10.78
C LYS A 39 14.44 -5.52 9.61
N ILE A 40 14.18 -5.05 8.38
CA ILE A 40 14.60 -5.72 7.15
C ILE A 40 15.27 -4.66 6.26
N ASP A 41 16.50 -4.92 5.86
CA ASP A 41 17.11 -4.28 4.70
C ASP A 41 16.89 -5.20 3.51
N TRP A 42 16.02 -4.79 2.58
CA TRP A 42 15.72 -5.54 1.38
C TRP A 42 16.85 -5.31 0.36
N ASN A 43 18.05 -5.70 0.75
CA ASN A 43 19.21 -5.71 -0.14
C ASN A 43 19.13 -6.93 -1.05
N THR A 44 20.07 -7.10 -1.92
CA THR A 44 19.88 -7.94 -3.08
C THR A 44 20.76 -9.16 -3.16
N GLY A 45 21.33 -9.57 -2.05
CA GLY A 45 22.14 -10.78 -2.03
C GLY A 45 21.36 -11.99 -2.59
N ASP A 46 20.15 -12.17 -2.11
CA ASP A 46 19.35 -13.37 -2.30
C ASP A 46 18.06 -13.17 -3.12
N ILE A 47 17.84 -11.97 -3.68
CA ILE A 47 16.64 -11.69 -4.47
C ILE A 47 16.82 -12.18 -5.91
N ASP A 48 15.85 -12.96 -6.40
CA ASP A 48 15.72 -13.25 -7.82
C ASP A 48 15.16 -12.02 -8.56
N PHE A 49 15.97 -11.48 -9.48
CA PHE A 49 15.63 -10.29 -10.27
C PHE A 49 14.89 -10.61 -11.57
N ALA A 50 14.77 -11.87 -11.95
CA ALA A 50 14.11 -12.26 -13.20
C ALA A 50 12.63 -11.84 -13.18
N GLY A 51 12.22 -11.03 -14.16
CA GLY A 51 10.84 -10.58 -14.33
C GLY A 51 10.31 -9.57 -13.31
N ARG A 52 11.11 -9.09 -12.36
CA ARG A 52 10.66 -8.16 -11.31
C ARG A 52 10.59 -6.70 -11.76
N GLY A 53 11.33 -6.30 -12.80
CA GLY A 53 11.35 -4.91 -13.24
C GLY A 53 12.04 -3.95 -12.25
N TRP A 54 11.70 -2.67 -12.32
CA TRP A 54 12.33 -1.57 -11.57
C TRP A 54 11.86 -1.46 -10.11
N ASP A 55 10.72 -2.01 -9.79
CA ASP A 55 9.97 -1.74 -8.58
C ASP A 55 9.95 -3.01 -7.70
N ARG A 56 11.05 -3.29 -7.04
CA ARG A 56 11.33 -4.58 -6.39
C ARG A 56 11.12 -4.57 -4.87
N GLY A 57 10.80 -3.43 -4.27
CA GLY A 57 10.71 -3.28 -2.81
C GLY A 57 9.49 -3.94 -2.18
N LEU A 58 9.48 -3.93 -0.86
CA LEU A 58 8.39 -4.41 -0.02
C LEU A 58 7.26 -3.37 0.06
N ARG A 59 6.00 -3.83 0.11
CA ARG A 59 4.82 -2.97 -0.01
C ARG A 59 3.78 -3.28 1.04
N GLY A 60 2.54 -3.58 0.69
CA GLY A 60 1.45 -3.84 1.61
C GLY A 60 1.83 -4.78 2.75
N ILE A 61 1.37 -4.47 3.95
CA ILE A 61 1.67 -5.20 5.19
C ILE A 61 0.35 -5.63 5.83
N GLU A 62 0.32 -6.83 6.36
CA GLU A 62 -0.82 -7.35 7.11
C GLU A 62 -0.34 -8.29 8.21
N PHE A 63 -1.15 -8.49 9.26
CA PHE A 63 -0.82 -9.31 10.40
C PHE A 63 -1.81 -10.46 10.60
N THR A 64 -1.28 -11.60 11.00
CA THR A 64 -2.02 -12.65 11.69
C THR A 64 -1.62 -12.65 13.17
N ASP A 65 -2.14 -13.58 13.96
CA ASP A 65 -1.80 -13.64 15.39
C ASP A 65 -0.33 -14.03 15.64
N ASP A 66 0.32 -14.65 14.64
CA ASP A 66 1.64 -15.26 14.74
C ASP A 66 2.60 -14.90 13.60
N ALA A 67 2.17 -14.11 12.62
CA ALA A 67 3.00 -13.78 11.46
C ALA A 67 2.74 -12.38 10.87
N ILE A 68 3.79 -11.85 10.25
CA ILE A 68 3.76 -10.64 9.44
C ILE A 68 3.72 -11.06 7.97
N TRP A 69 2.73 -10.59 7.23
CA TRP A 69 2.61 -10.82 5.81
C TRP A 69 2.99 -9.55 5.06
N ILE A 70 3.91 -9.65 4.12
CA ILE A 70 4.41 -8.50 3.37
C ILE A 70 4.41 -8.84 1.88
N ALA A 71 3.75 -8.00 1.09
CA ALA A 71 3.79 -8.14 -0.36
C ALA A 71 5.05 -7.49 -0.94
N ALA A 72 5.66 -8.15 -1.91
CA ALA A 72 6.53 -7.53 -2.90
C ALA A 72 5.80 -7.45 -4.25
N SER A 73 6.49 -7.03 -5.29
CA SER A 73 5.86 -6.87 -6.61
C SER A 73 5.17 -8.13 -7.13
N ASP A 74 5.78 -9.29 -6.98
CA ASP A 74 5.37 -10.58 -7.56
C ASP A 74 5.43 -11.75 -6.56
N GLU A 75 5.52 -11.44 -5.26
CA GLU A 75 5.70 -12.45 -4.22
C GLU A 75 5.08 -11.98 -2.90
N LEU A 76 4.48 -12.89 -2.17
CA LEU A 76 3.95 -12.68 -0.83
C LEU A 76 4.86 -13.38 0.17
N PHE A 77 5.40 -12.64 1.12
CA PHE A 77 6.30 -13.14 2.15
C PHE A 77 5.59 -13.29 3.49
N CYS A 78 5.95 -14.35 4.22
CA CYS A 78 5.51 -14.60 5.58
C CYS A 78 6.73 -14.52 6.50
N TYR A 79 6.71 -13.62 7.48
CA TYR A 79 7.74 -13.44 8.49
C TYR A 79 7.21 -13.76 9.89
N SER A 80 8.11 -14.19 10.78
CA SER A 80 7.80 -14.25 12.22
C SER A 80 7.65 -12.84 12.81
N PRO A 81 7.11 -12.69 14.05
CA PRO A 81 7.10 -11.43 14.78
C PRO A 81 8.49 -10.80 14.96
N ASP A 82 9.56 -11.61 14.94
CA ASP A 82 10.96 -11.17 15.00
C ASP A 82 11.56 -10.85 13.61
N PHE A 83 10.71 -10.75 12.57
CA PHE A 83 11.12 -10.47 11.19
C PHE A 83 12.05 -11.52 10.57
N GLN A 84 11.97 -12.78 11.02
CA GLN A 84 12.63 -13.89 10.35
C GLN A 84 11.73 -14.44 9.25
N LEU A 85 12.27 -14.62 8.04
CA LEU A 85 11.52 -15.19 6.92
C LEU A 85 11.14 -16.63 7.25
N ILE A 86 9.83 -16.91 7.20
CA ILE A 86 9.27 -18.26 7.39
C ILE A 86 9.06 -18.92 6.03
N ASP A 87 8.41 -18.22 5.10
CA ASP A 87 8.04 -18.76 3.79
C ASP A 87 7.75 -17.64 2.79
N SER A 88 7.62 -18.00 1.49
CA SER A 88 7.19 -17.08 0.45
C SER A 88 6.36 -17.77 -0.63
N TYR A 89 5.46 -17.02 -1.28
CA TYR A 89 4.47 -17.55 -2.21
C TYR A 89 4.40 -16.71 -3.46
N ARG A 90 4.47 -17.36 -4.61
CA ARG A 90 4.33 -16.75 -5.94
C ARG A 90 3.09 -17.24 -6.65
N ASN A 91 2.62 -16.43 -7.59
CA ASN A 91 1.56 -16.81 -8.51
C ASN A 91 1.78 -16.13 -9.85
N ASP A 92 1.46 -16.81 -10.95
CA ASP A 92 1.65 -16.28 -12.32
C ASP A 92 0.86 -15.00 -12.57
N TYR A 93 -0.24 -14.80 -11.84
CA TYR A 93 -1.09 -13.60 -11.89
C TYR A 93 -0.79 -12.57 -10.82
N LEU A 94 0.22 -12.75 -9.99
CA LEU A 94 0.66 -11.73 -9.02
C LEU A 94 1.76 -10.87 -9.64
N ARG A 95 1.43 -9.64 -10.02
CA ARG A 95 2.39 -8.68 -10.60
C ARG A 95 2.12 -7.27 -10.11
N HIS A 96 3.18 -6.60 -9.69
CA HIS A 96 3.13 -5.23 -9.19
C HIS A 96 2.15 -5.05 -8.03
N CYS A 97 2.09 -6.02 -7.12
CA CYS A 97 1.24 -5.93 -5.93
C CYS A 97 1.57 -4.64 -5.16
N HIS A 98 0.56 -3.87 -4.77
CA HIS A 98 0.71 -2.64 -4.00
C HIS A 98 0.17 -2.78 -2.59
N GLU A 99 -0.97 -3.40 -2.43
CA GLU A 99 -1.64 -3.45 -1.14
C GLU A 99 -2.19 -4.85 -0.87
N ILE A 100 -2.23 -5.20 0.41
CA ILE A 100 -2.87 -6.42 0.91
C ILE A 100 -3.79 -6.07 2.07
N CYS A 101 -4.87 -6.82 2.23
CA CYS A 101 -5.79 -6.65 3.34
C CYS A 101 -6.37 -8.00 3.75
N ARG A 102 -6.42 -8.26 5.05
CA ARG A 102 -6.92 -9.52 5.61
C ARG A 102 -8.40 -9.44 5.97
N ARG A 103 -9.11 -10.53 5.68
CA ARG A 103 -10.38 -10.84 6.30
C ARG A 103 -10.43 -12.32 6.65
N ASP A 104 -10.59 -12.63 7.92
CA ASP A 104 -10.58 -14.02 8.43
C ASP A 104 -9.32 -14.77 7.98
N ASN A 105 -9.48 -15.84 7.21
CA ASN A 105 -8.41 -16.68 6.69
C ASN A 105 -7.94 -16.27 5.27
N LEU A 106 -8.45 -15.17 4.73
CA LEU A 106 -8.08 -14.71 3.39
C LEU A 106 -7.27 -13.42 3.45
N LEU A 107 -6.18 -13.39 2.70
CA LEU A 107 -5.50 -12.16 2.31
C LEU A 107 -5.94 -11.79 0.90
N PHE A 108 -6.50 -10.60 0.75
CA PHE A 108 -6.78 -10.01 -0.55
C PHE A 108 -5.59 -9.17 -0.98
N LEU A 109 -5.16 -9.34 -2.23
CA LEU A 109 -3.99 -8.67 -2.79
C LEU A 109 -4.37 -7.96 -4.08
N THR A 110 -3.84 -6.77 -4.29
CA THR A 110 -3.88 -6.14 -5.61
C THR A 110 -2.87 -6.81 -6.54
N SER A 111 -3.28 -7.15 -7.75
CA SER A 111 -2.38 -7.52 -8.84
C SER A 111 -2.49 -6.48 -9.95
N THR A 112 -1.74 -5.40 -9.78
CA THR A 112 -1.79 -4.20 -10.61
C THR A 112 -1.52 -4.50 -12.08
N GLY A 113 -0.55 -5.38 -12.37
CA GLY A 113 -0.20 -5.73 -13.74
C GLY A 113 -1.31 -6.45 -14.51
N PHE A 114 -2.21 -7.11 -13.79
CA PHE A 114 -3.34 -7.83 -14.35
C PHE A 114 -4.69 -7.15 -14.12
N ASP A 115 -4.69 -5.92 -13.58
CA ASP A 115 -5.91 -5.22 -13.16
C ASP A 115 -6.85 -6.12 -12.35
N SER A 116 -6.27 -6.85 -11.38
CA SER A 116 -6.97 -7.92 -10.65
C SER A 116 -6.81 -7.79 -9.14
N LEU A 117 -7.76 -8.39 -8.43
CA LEU A 117 -7.61 -8.78 -7.04
C LEU A 117 -7.33 -10.29 -6.98
N LEU A 118 -6.47 -10.70 -6.07
CA LEU A 118 -6.24 -12.11 -5.75
C LEU A 118 -6.61 -12.37 -4.29
N ALA A 119 -7.04 -13.59 -3.96
CA ALA A 119 -7.18 -14.05 -2.60
C ALA A 119 -6.23 -15.21 -2.32
N PHE A 120 -5.45 -15.08 -1.25
CA PHE A 120 -4.58 -16.10 -0.71
C PHE A 120 -5.21 -16.67 0.57
N ASP A 121 -5.41 -17.99 0.61
CA ASP A 121 -5.93 -18.70 1.78
C ASP A 121 -4.79 -19.04 2.74
N LEU A 122 -4.84 -18.49 3.94
CA LEU A 122 -3.83 -18.65 4.99
C LEU A 122 -3.72 -20.08 5.49
N ASN A 123 -4.83 -20.86 5.49
CA ASN A 123 -4.84 -22.25 5.93
C ASN A 123 -4.29 -23.18 4.86
N GLN A 124 -4.69 -22.95 3.58
CA GLN A 124 -4.22 -23.76 2.46
C GLN A 124 -2.83 -23.33 1.98
N ARG A 125 -2.37 -22.15 2.40
CA ARG A 125 -1.10 -21.55 1.93
C ARG A 125 -1.04 -21.45 0.41
N ALA A 126 -2.14 -21.04 -0.21
CA ALA A 126 -2.30 -21.00 -1.66
C ALA A 126 -3.18 -19.85 -2.15
N PHE A 127 -2.92 -19.36 -3.35
CA PHE A 127 -3.83 -18.46 -4.05
C PHE A 127 -5.03 -19.29 -4.55
N VAL A 128 -6.24 -18.90 -4.13
CA VAL A 128 -7.45 -19.72 -4.34
C VAL A 128 -8.49 -19.04 -5.23
N TRP A 129 -8.39 -17.73 -5.43
CA TRP A 129 -9.37 -16.97 -6.17
C TRP A 129 -8.74 -15.70 -6.76
N GLY A 130 -9.28 -15.25 -7.90
CA GLY A 130 -8.94 -13.98 -8.52
C GLY A 130 -10.17 -13.31 -9.14
N LEU A 131 -10.16 -11.98 -9.20
CA LEU A 131 -11.14 -11.15 -9.88
C LEU A 131 -10.43 -10.21 -10.84
N TYR A 132 -10.67 -10.35 -12.12
CA TYR A 132 -10.22 -9.41 -13.15
C TYR A 132 -11.23 -8.29 -13.32
N LEU A 133 -10.75 -7.04 -13.34
CA LEU A 133 -11.55 -5.84 -13.55
C LEU A 133 -11.47 -5.38 -15.00
N SER A 134 -12.61 -5.09 -15.58
CA SER A 134 -12.74 -4.53 -16.92
C SER A 134 -13.87 -3.51 -16.99
N LYS A 135 -14.06 -2.89 -18.15
CA LYS A 135 -15.24 -2.07 -18.45
C LYS A 135 -15.96 -2.58 -19.67
N ASN A 136 -17.30 -2.54 -19.61
CA ASN A 136 -18.17 -2.69 -20.76
C ASN A 136 -18.93 -1.37 -20.96
N GLY A 137 -18.46 -0.55 -21.90
CA GLY A 137 -18.93 0.83 -22.01
C GLY A 137 -18.55 1.65 -20.77
N GLN A 138 -19.54 2.10 -20.00
CA GLN A 138 -19.33 2.84 -18.75
C GLN A 138 -19.38 1.93 -17.52
N ASP A 139 -19.87 0.71 -17.64
CA ASP A 139 -20.10 -0.19 -16.52
C ASP A 139 -18.82 -0.94 -16.14
N TRP A 140 -18.55 -1.01 -14.86
CA TRP A 140 -17.49 -1.86 -14.31
C TRP A 140 -17.95 -3.32 -14.32
N VAL A 141 -17.06 -4.20 -14.72
CA VAL A 141 -17.30 -5.65 -14.81
C VAL A 141 -16.19 -6.39 -14.07
N GLY A 142 -16.58 -7.18 -13.08
CA GLY A 142 -15.71 -8.13 -12.40
C GLY A 142 -15.89 -9.52 -12.99
N GLN A 143 -14.79 -10.19 -13.32
CA GLN A 143 -14.80 -11.55 -13.81
C GLN A 143 -13.90 -12.42 -12.94
N ALA A 144 -14.50 -13.39 -12.24
CA ALA A 144 -13.73 -14.32 -11.42
C ALA A 144 -12.92 -15.31 -12.27
N PHE A 145 -11.76 -15.70 -11.74
CA PHE A 145 -10.91 -16.74 -12.34
C PHE A 145 -10.19 -17.57 -11.25
N ASP A 146 -9.74 -18.76 -11.60
CA ASP A 146 -8.91 -19.57 -10.73
C ASP A 146 -7.43 -19.29 -11.00
N PRO A 147 -6.69 -18.66 -10.04
CA PRO A 147 -5.28 -18.30 -10.23
C PRO A 147 -4.33 -19.50 -10.28
N ARG A 148 -4.82 -20.71 -10.02
CA ARG A 148 -4.07 -21.97 -10.13
C ARG A 148 -4.06 -22.54 -11.55
N THR A 149 -4.84 -21.94 -12.47
CA THR A 149 -4.98 -22.37 -13.86
C THR A 149 -4.41 -21.31 -14.80
N ARG A 150 -4.22 -21.69 -16.09
CA ARG A 150 -3.75 -20.75 -17.12
C ARG A 150 -4.87 -19.95 -17.80
N GLY A 151 -6.10 -20.03 -17.29
CA GLY A 151 -7.28 -19.39 -17.90
C GLY A 151 -7.57 -17.98 -17.38
N GLY A 152 -6.66 -17.35 -16.69
CA GLY A 152 -6.83 -16.00 -16.13
C GLY A 152 -6.58 -14.87 -17.14
N PRO A 153 -6.63 -13.58 -16.68
CA PRO A 153 -6.52 -12.41 -17.54
C PRO A 153 -5.13 -12.25 -18.18
N ALA A 154 -5.07 -11.45 -19.25
CA ALA A 154 -3.81 -11.00 -19.81
C ALA A 154 -3.20 -9.86 -18.97
N PHE A 155 -1.88 -9.70 -19.06
CA PHE A 155 -1.18 -8.55 -18.48
C PHE A 155 -1.48 -7.30 -19.29
N VAL A 156 -2.17 -6.30 -18.68
CA VAL A 156 -2.61 -5.07 -19.37
C VAL A 156 -2.33 -3.79 -18.57
N ASN A 157 -2.47 -3.80 -17.25
CA ASN A 157 -2.21 -2.66 -16.35
C ASN A 157 -2.89 -1.34 -16.79
N SER A 158 -4.17 -1.41 -17.15
CA SER A 158 -4.96 -0.26 -17.62
C SER A 158 -5.44 0.61 -16.46
N TYR A 159 -5.90 -0.03 -15.39
CA TYR A 159 -6.50 0.65 -14.22
C TYR A 159 -5.50 0.84 -13.09
N HIS A 160 -4.43 0.05 -13.07
CA HIS A 160 -3.38 0.11 -12.08
C HIS A 160 -3.92 -0.01 -10.66
N LEU A 161 -4.60 -1.13 -10.37
CA LEU A 161 -5.16 -1.37 -9.04
C LEU A 161 -4.06 -1.33 -7.98
N ASN A 162 -4.21 -0.43 -7.01
CA ASN A 162 -3.18 -0.12 -6.03
C ASN A 162 -3.69 -0.07 -4.59
N MET A 163 -4.98 -0.32 -4.39
CA MET A 163 -5.61 -0.39 -3.07
C MET A 163 -6.68 -1.46 -3.05
N VAL A 164 -6.70 -2.25 -1.99
CA VAL A 164 -7.79 -3.14 -1.59
C VAL A 164 -8.03 -2.99 -0.09
N ARG A 165 -9.28 -2.87 0.30
CA ARG A 165 -9.74 -2.86 1.69
C ARG A 165 -10.88 -3.84 1.85
N VAL A 166 -10.84 -4.60 2.93
CA VAL A 166 -11.90 -5.53 3.29
C VAL A 166 -12.33 -5.26 4.72
N ASP A 167 -13.60 -4.99 4.91
CA ASP A 167 -14.21 -4.73 6.21
C ASP A 167 -15.59 -5.42 6.30
N GLN A 168 -16.38 -5.05 7.32
CA GLN A 168 -17.73 -5.61 7.50
C GLN A 168 -18.69 -5.28 6.36
N ASP A 169 -18.46 -4.17 5.64
CA ASP A 169 -19.31 -3.70 4.55
C ASP A 169 -18.96 -4.39 3.21
N GLY A 170 -17.83 -5.09 3.14
CA GLY A 170 -17.40 -5.86 1.97
C GLY A 170 -15.99 -5.55 1.50
N VAL A 171 -15.76 -5.71 0.21
CA VAL A 171 -14.48 -5.43 -0.45
C VAL A 171 -14.59 -4.12 -1.21
N SER A 172 -13.73 -3.16 -0.88
CA SER A 172 -13.55 -1.93 -1.66
C SER A 172 -12.13 -1.88 -2.26
N PHE A 173 -11.99 -1.29 -3.44
CA PHE A 173 -10.71 -1.22 -4.11
C PHE A 173 -10.66 -0.05 -5.09
N SER A 174 -9.45 0.39 -5.41
CA SER A 174 -9.21 1.49 -6.35
C SER A 174 -7.88 1.30 -7.09
N GLY A 175 -7.67 2.14 -8.07
CA GLY A 175 -6.43 2.19 -8.84
C GLY A 175 -6.10 3.60 -9.31
N LEU A 176 -4.87 3.78 -9.78
CA LEU A 176 -4.36 5.05 -10.28
C LEU A 176 -5.27 5.67 -11.37
N ASN A 177 -5.85 4.82 -12.20
CA ASN A 177 -6.64 5.20 -13.36
C ASN A 177 -8.13 4.82 -13.26
N THR A 178 -8.59 4.24 -12.16
CA THR A 178 -10.02 3.94 -11.97
C THR A 178 -10.83 5.21 -11.86
N GLN A 179 -10.24 6.26 -11.28
CA GLN A 179 -10.92 7.52 -10.93
C GLN A 179 -12.19 7.29 -10.11
N ALA A 180 -12.27 6.13 -9.46
CA ALA A 180 -13.37 5.71 -8.61
C ALA A 180 -12.87 4.79 -7.50
N LEU A 181 -13.52 4.89 -6.34
CA LEU A 181 -13.51 3.83 -5.34
C LEU A 181 -14.63 2.86 -5.69
N LEU A 182 -14.29 1.60 -5.84
CA LEU A 182 -15.19 0.54 -6.28
C LEU A 182 -15.54 -0.40 -5.14
N ALA A 183 -16.75 -0.93 -5.16
CA ALA A 183 -17.20 -2.00 -4.26
C ALA A 183 -17.42 -3.29 -5.06
N LEU A 184 -17.04 -4.41 -4.44
CA LEU A 184 -17.35 -5.76 -4.92
C LEU A 184 -18.44 -6.37 -4.05
N SER A 185 -19.55 -6.72 -4.67
CA SER A 185 -20.66 -7.42 -4.03
C SER A 185 -20.42 -8.94 -3.99
N SER A 186 -21.19 -9.65 -3.17
CA SER A 186 -21.10 -11.10 -3.05
C SER A 186 -21.47 -11.88 -4.33
N ASP A 187 -22.24 -11.27 -5.21
CA ASP A 187 -22.59 -11.80 -6.54
C ASP A 187 -21.55 -11.46 -7.62
N LEU A 188 -20.40 -10.89 -7.22
CA LEU A 188 -19.29 -10.42 -8.06
C LEU A 188 -19.61 -9.20 -8.93
N SER A 189 -20.73 -8.52 -8.68
CA SER A 189 -20.99 -7.23 -9.33
C SER A 189 -20.06 -6.15 -8.76
N VAL A 190 -19.59 -5.25 -9.63
CA VAL A 190 -18.72 -4.13 -9.27
C VAL A 190 -19.49 -2.83 -9.47
N SER A 191 -19.54 -2.03 -8.42
CA SER A 191 -20.21 -0.73 -8.43
C SER A 191 -19.30 0.39 -7.95
N GLU A 192 -19.58 1.63 -8.36
CA GLU A 192 -18.86 2.80 -7.90
C GLU A 192 -19.42 3.28 -6.54
N ILE A 193 -18.56 3.43 -5.55
CA ILE A 193 -18.89 4.06 -4.26
C ILE A 193 -18.86 5.58 -4.41
N CYS A 194 -17.79 6.12 -4.99
CA CYS A 194 -17.60 7.53 -5.27
C CYS A 194 -16.50 7.75 -6.31
N SER A 195 -16.50 8.93 -6.92
CA SER A 195 -15.41 9.37 -7.80
C SER A 195 -14.16 9.73 -7.00
N LEU A 196 -12.99 9.46 -7.57
CA LEU A 196 -11.68 9.77 -7.02
C LEU A 196 -10.85 10.64 -7.98
N PRO A 197 -9.92 11.48 -7.47
CA PRO A 197 -8.96 12.15 -8.32
C PRO A 197 -8.06 11.15 -9.04
N ARG A 198 -7.62 11.51 -10.24
CA ARG A 198 -6.65 10.69 -10.96
C ARG A 198 -5.31 10.65 -10.21
N GLY A 199 -4.71 9.49 -10.15
CA GLY A 199 -3.39 9.33 -9.53
C GLY A 199 -3.41 9.14 -8.03
N CYS A 200 -4.57 8.91 -7.41
CA CYS A 200 -4.66 8.64 -5.98
C CYS A 200 -4.13 7.25 -5.60
N HIS A 201 -3.72 7.12 -4.34
CA HIS A 201 -3.34 5.86 -3.71
C HIS A 201 -4.08 5.69 -2.37
N ASN A 202 -4.18 4.45 -1.92
CA ASN A 202 -4.72 4.09 -0.60
C ASN A 202 -6.11 4.70 -0.30
N ALA A 203 -6.98 4.84 -1.31
CA ALA A 203 -8.33 5.35 -1.10
C ALA A 203 -9.18 4.31 -0.38
N MET A 204 -9.77 4.68 0.76
CA MET A 204 -10.55 3.77 1.59
C MET A 204 -11.73 4.48 2.26
N PRO A 205 -12.83 3.77 2.54
CA PRO A 205 -13.86 4.27 3.44
C PRO A 205 -13.26 4.59 4.81
N PHE A 206 -13.63 5.72 5.37
CA PHE A 206 -13.23 6.13 6.70
C PHE A 206 -14.32 7.01 7.31
N GLN A 207 -14.85 6.61 8.48
CA GLN A 207 -15.98 7.29 9.11
C GLN A 207 -17.16 7.50 8.12
N GLN A 208 -17.62 8.74 7.98
CA GLN A 208 -18.69 9.13 7.04
C GLN A 208 -18.11 9.71 5.72
N GLY A 209 -16.96 9.24 5.29
CA GLY A 209 -16.28 9.76 4.11
C GLY A 209 -15.24 8.82 3.52
N ILE A 210 -14.33 9.39 2.78
CA ILE A 210 -13.23 8.70 2.10
C ILE A 210 -11.92 9.35 2.50
N LEU A 211 -10.97 8.52 2.90
CA LEU A 211 -9.59 8.90 3.18
C LEU A 211 -8.71 8.42 2.03
N LEU A 212 -7.77 9.26 1.55
CA LEU A 212 -6.89 8.92 0.44
C LEU A 212 -5.58 9.70 0.46
N ASN A 213 -4.55 9.14 -0.15
CA ASN A 213 -3.40 9.89 -0.64
C ASN A 213 -3.74 10.45 -2.03
N ASP A 214 -4.01 11.75 -2.13
CA ASP A 214 -4.10 12.45 -3.42
C ASP A 214 -2.67 12.75 -3.89
N THR A 215 -2.03 11.71 -4.45
CA THR A 215 -0.61 11.71 -4.77
C THR A 215 -0.25 12.71 -5.86
N ALA A 216 -1.18 13.04 -6.75
CA ALA A 216 -0.95 14.06 -7.78
C ALA A 216 -0.93 15.48 -7.21
N ALA A 217 -1.67 15.71 -6.13
CA ALA A 217 -1.73 17.00 -5.43
C ALA A 217 -0.77 17.11 -4.23
N ASP A 218 -0.03 16.05 -3.90
CA ASP A 218 0.87 15.96 -2.74
C ASP A 218 0.18 16.27 -1.39
N VAL A 219 -1.04 15.76 -1.22
CA VAL A 219 -1.81 15.88 0.02
C VAL A 219 -2.40 14.55 0.46
N VAL A 220 -2.54 14.40 1.77
CA VAL A 220 -3.48 13.43 2.36
C VAL A 220 -4.83 14.12 2.45
N ARG A 221 -5.88 13.49 1.94
CA ARG A 221 -7.21 14.08 1.85
C ARG A 221 -8.23 13.21 2.57
N PHE A 222 -9.10 13.87 3.33
CA PHE A 222 -10.36 13.30 3.79
C PHE A 222 -11.52 14.09 3.17
N VAL A 223 -12.47 13.39 2.59
CA VAL A 223 -13.68 13.96 1.97
C VAL A 223 -14.88 13.36 2.67
N SER A 224 -15.64 14.17 3.38
CA SER A 224 -16.88 13.72 4.03
C SER A 224 -18.03 13.65 3.02
N ARG A 225 -19.12 12.95 3.37
CA ARG A 225 -20.35 12.92 2.56
C ARG A 225 -21.05 14.29 2.45
N SER A 226 -20.73 15.22 3.34
CA SER A 226 -21.24 16.61 3.32
C SER A 226 -20.37 17.56 2.51
N ASP A 227 -19.44 17.04 1.71
CA ASP A 227 -18.44 17.80 0.93
C ASP A 227 -17.46 18.65 1.75
N ASP A 228 -17.36 18.40 3.06
CA ASP A 228 -16.29 18.98 3.86
C ASP A 228 -14.96 18.32 3.47
N HIS A 229 -13.97 19.14 3.17
CA HIS A 229 -12.67 18.66 2.72
C HIS A 229 -11.58 19.03 3.72
N ILE A 230 -10.83 18.01 4.14
CA ILE A 230 -9.58 18.21 4.88
C ILE A 230 -8.44 17.77 3.95
N ALA A 231 -7.45 18.63 3.79
CA ALA A 231 -6.25 18.34 3.02
C ALA A 231 -5.00 18.74 3.81
N VAL A 232 -4.11 17.80 4.02
CA VAL A 232 -2.85 18.01 4.74
C VAL A 232 -1.71 17.75 3.78
N SER A 233 -0.85 18.76 3.57
CA SER A 233 0.29 18.64 2.67
C SER A 233 1.27 17.58 3.13
N VAL A 234 1.73 16.78 2.17
CA VAL A 234 2.85 15.84 2.36
C VAL A 234 4.13 16.63 2.69
N PRO A 235 5.00 16.12 3.59
CA PRO A 235 6.25 16.82 3.90
C PRO A 235 7.16 16.92 2.69
N THR A 236 7.81 18.09 2.55
CA THR A 236 8.85 18.35 1.58
C THR A 236 10.09 18.90 2.28
N PHE A 237 11.25 18.71 1.68
CA PHE A 237 12.55 19.06 2.24
C PHE A 237 13.30 20.01 1.30
N PRO A 238 14.23 20.83 1.81
CA PRO A 238 15.12 21.62 0.98
C PRO A 238 15.87 20.75 -0.02
N VAL A 239 15.98 21.21 -1.28
CA VAL A 239 16.59 20.43 -2.36
C VAL A 239 18.03 20.05 -2.05
N GLU A 240 18.76 20.90 -1.35
CA GLU A 240 20.15 20.70 -0.92
C GLU A 240 20.31 19.55 0.10
N GLU A 241 19.28 19.20 0.83
CA GLU A 241 19.25 18.09 1.79
C GLU A 241 18.93 16.76 1.13
N LEU A 242 18.38 16.76 -0.08
CA LEU A 242 17.97 15.56 -0.79
C LEU A 242 19.16 14.83 -1.41
N GLU A 243 19.14 13.51 -1.31
CA GLU A 243 20.06 12.61 -2.01
C GLU A 243 19.46 12.15 -3.35
N PHE A 244 20.32 11.79 -4.30
CA PHE A 244 19.92 11.31 -5.65
C PHE A 244 19.03 12.27 -6.45
N ARG A 245 19.16 13.57 -6.23
CA ARG A 245 18.36 14.63 -6.90
C ARG A 245 18.59 14.76 -8.41
N GLY A 246 19.57 14.07 -8.98
CA GLY A 246 19.80 14.03 -10.44
C GLY A 246 18.98 12.96 -11.18
N VAL A 247 18.14 12.20 -10.45
CA VAL A 247 17.24 11.20 -11.03
C VAL A 247 16.01 11.91 -11.59
N ASP A 248 15.53 11.49 -12.79
CA ASP A 248 14.28 12.00 -13.36
C ASP A 248 13.10 11.61 -12.44
N ASP A 249 12.65 12.56 -11.64
CA ASP A 249 11.63 12.42 -10.64
C ASP A 249 10.24 12.18 -11.24
N SER A 250 9.99 12.57 -12.48
CA SER A 250 8.71 12.33 -13.15
C SER A 250 8.46 10.85 -13.44
N ARG A 251 9.52 10.08 -13.62
CA ARG A 251 9.48 8.66 -14.02
C ARG A 251 9.91 7.71 -12.91
N ILE A 252 10.88 8.10 -12.10
CA ILE A 252 11.54 7.21 -11.14
C ILE A 252 11.22 7.61 -9.71
N ALA A 253 11.46 8.86 -9.33
CA ALA A 253 11.31 9.34 -7.97
C ALA A 253 11.08 10.84 -7.93
N ARG A 254 10.31 11.31 -6.97
CA ARG A 254 10.16 12.71 -6.60
C ARG A 254 9.84 12.82 -5.11
N GLN A 255 10.15 13.93 -4.48
CA GLN A 255 9.67 14.20 -3.14
C GLN A 255 8.17 14.51 -3.15
N GLY A 256 7.55 14.49 -1.99
CA GLY A 256 6.11 14.50 -1.84
C GLY A 256 5.58 13.08 -1.98
N PHE A 257 4.83 12.80 -3.01
CA PHE A 257 4.44 11.47 -3.45
C PHE A 257 3.89 10.58 -2.32
N GLY A 258 2.71 10.97 -1.77
CA GLY A 258 2.06 10.25 -0.69
C GLY A 258 1.72 8.81 -1.05
N ARG A 259 2.16 7.85 -0.23
CA ARG A 259 1.85 6.42 -0.28
C ARG A 259 1.98 5.80 1.09
N GLY A 260 1.22 4.73 1.31
CA GLY A 260 1.05 4.16 2.64
C GLY A 260 0.11 5.02 3.48
N LEU A 261 -0.94 4.42 3.99
CA LEU A 261 -1.97 5.09 4.78
C LEU A 261 -2.55 4.11 5.77
N CYS A 262 -2.47 4.46 7.06
CA CYS A 262 -2.93 3.63 8.15
C CYS A 262 -3.86 4.44 9.07
N VAL A 263 -5.00 3.87 9.42
CA VAL A 263 -5.93 4.42 10.41
C VAL A 263 -5.46 3.98 11.79
N ILE A 264 -5.14 4.94 12.66
CA ILE A 264 -4.75 4.67 14.06
C ILE A 264 -6.00 4.59 14.95
N ASP A 265 -6.87 5.57 14.81
CA ASP A 265 -8.16 5.64 15.49
C ASP A 265 -9.12 6.56 14.70
N ASP A 266 -10.28 6.89 15.27
CA ASP A 266 -11.28 7.73 14.61
C ASP A 266 -10.79 9.16 14.29
N ARG A 267 -9.65 9.58 14.83
CA ARG A 267 -9.11 10.93 14.68
C ARG A 267 -7.71 10.96 14.09
N LEU A 268 -6.89 9.98 14.42
CA LEU A 268 -5.48 9.95 14.05
C LEU A 268 -5.24 8.95 12.93
N ILE A 269 -4.47 9.39 11.96
CA ILE A 269 -3.98 8.53 10.87
C ILE A 269 -2.46 8.66 10.75
N ALA A 270 -1.83 7.65 10.16
CA ALA A 270 -0.47 7.73 9.72
C ALA A 270 -0.41 7.73 8.19
N ALA A 271 0.45 8.57 7.61
CA ALA A 271 0.62 8.67 6.17
C ALA A 271 2.11 8.71 5.79
N GLY A 272 2.45 7.94 4.78
CA GLY A 272 3.81 7.83 4.24
C GLY A 272 4.04 8.70 3.02
N SER A 273 5.31 8.98 2.73
CA SER A 273 5.71 9.79 1.57
C SER A 273 7.13 9.47 1.09
N SER A 274 7.60 10.23 0.09
CA SER A 274 8.97 10.21 -0.44
C SER A 274 9.64 11.58 -0.25
N PRO A 275 10.93 11.66 0.16
CA PRO A 275 11.76 10.56 0.68
C PRO A 275 11.10 9.92 1.91
N SER A 276 11.39 8.65 2.18
CA SER A 276 10.64 7.85 3.17
C SER A 276 10.42 8.60 4.48
N THR A 277 9.20 9.09 4.64
CA THR A 277 8.76 9.85 5.81
C THR A 277 7.39 9.35 6.22
N VAL A 278 7.20 9.11 7.52
CA VAL A 278 5.91 8.75 8.10
C VAL A 278 5.42 9.89 8.96
N SER A 279 4.24 10.41 8.65
CA SER A 279 3.58 11.52 9.35
C SER A 279 2.39 11.02 10.16
N ILE A 280 2.20 11.54 11.37
CA ILE A 280 0.96 11.40 12.15
C ILE A 280 0.11 12.64 11.92
N ILE A 281 -1.12 12.43 11.50
CA ILE A 281 -2.07 13.49 11.14
C ILE A 281 -3.31 13.39 12.01
N ASP A 282 -3.71 14.51 12.55
CA ASP A 282 -5.00 14.71 13.23
C ASP A 282 -6.01 15.18 12.18
N ILE A 283 -6.92 14.30 11.78
CA ILE A 283 -7.91 14.59 10.73
C ILE A 283 -8.93 15.62 11.18
N GLU A 284 -9.35 15.62 12.44
CA GLU A 284 -10.30 16.62 12.94
C GLU A 284 -9.72 18.04 12.87
N LYS A 285 -8.42 18.18 13.13
CA LYS A 285 -7.73 19.46 13.09
C LYS A 285 -7.17 19.81 11.70
N GLY A 286 -7.17 18.87 10.75
CA GLY A 286 -6.53 19.04 9.46
C GLY A 286 -5.03 19.34 9.58
N LYS A 287 -4.33 18.69 10.54
CA LYS A 287 -2.96 19.07 10.90
C LYS A 287 -2.05 17.87 11.11
N ARG A 288 -0.84 17.94 10.55
CA ARG A 288 0.26 17.05 10.91
C ARG A 288 0.75 17.37 12.31
N LEU A 289 0.80 16.36 13.19
CA LEU A 289 1.25 16.49 14.58
C LEU A 289 2.76 16.26 14.71
N THR A 290 3.26 15.24 14.04
CA THR A 290 4.68 14.85 14.04
C THR A 290 5.01 14.07 12.79
N ALA A 291 6.29 13.88 12.49
CA ALA A 291 6.78 13.04 11.43
C ALA A 291 8.13 12.41 11.79
N ALA A 292 8.39 11.23 11.25
CA ALA A 292 9.69 10.57 11.28
C ALA A 292 10.20 10.45 9.83
N ASN A 293 11.31 11.10 9.52
CA ASN A 293 12.02 10.90 8.25
C ASN A 293 13.03 9.77 8.42
N LEU A 294 13.02 8.80 7.49
CA LEU A 294 13.86 7.60 7.54
C LEU A 294 15.10 7.73 6.65
N THR A 295 15.02 8.57 5.61
CA THR A 295 16.11 8.80 4.65
C THR A 295 15.83 10.07 3.85
N MET A 296 16.87 10.63 3.26
CA MET A 296 16.79 11.74 2.30
C MET A 296 16.92 11.30 0.84
N ASP A 297 17.01 9.99 0.59
CA ASP A 297 17.00 9.45 -0.78
C ASP A 297 15.59 9.60 -1.39
N ILE A 298 15.44 10.48 -2.39
CA ILE A 298 14.15 10.74 -3.05
C ILE A 298 13.59 9.52 -3.77
N ARG A 299 14.39 8.52 -4.07
CA ARG A 299 13.97 7.26 -4.68
C ARG A 299 13.26 6.35 -3.68
N ASN A 300 13.57 6.51 -2.39
CA ASN A 300 13.04 5.69 -1.32
C ASN A 300 11.68 6.25 -0.86
N ALA A 301 10.63 5.49 -1.08
CA ALA A 301 9.25 5.88 -0.77
C ALA A 301 8.59 4.84 0.13
N ILE A 302 7.85 5.31 1.13
CA ILE A 302 6.94 4.46 1.90
C ILE A 302 5.88 3.88 0.97
N HIS A 303 5.52 2.60 1.18
CA HIS A 303 4.43 1.93 0.47
C HIS A 303 3.41 1.31 1.41
N GLY A 304 3.80 0.34 2.22
CA GLY A 304 2.94 -0.23 3.26
C GLY A 304 3.12 0.52 4.57
N LEU A 305 2.04 0.66 5.32
CA LEU A 305 2.04 1.33 6.62
C LEU A 305 0.90 0.79 7.47
N GLU A 306 1.24 0.21 8.65
CA GLU A 306 0.27 -0.39 9.55
C GLU A 306 0.62 -0.14 11.02
N CYS A 307 -0.39 -0.23 11.90
CA CYS A 307 -0.18 -0.24 13.34
C CYS A 307 0.45 -1.56 13.78
N TRP A 308 1.55 -1.49 14.55
CA TRP A 308 2.12 -2.67 15.16
C TRP A 308 1.13 -3.29 16.17
N PRO A 309 0.89 -4.60 16.14
CA PRO A 309 -0.03 -5.25 17.06
C PRO A 309 0.35 -5.06 18.52
N LYS A 310 -0.62 -4.72 19.38
CA LYS A 310 -0.36 -4.40 20.79
C LYS A 310 0.17 -5.59 21.61
N ASN A 311 -0.09 -6.81 21.14
CA ASN A 311 0.25 -8.04 21.85
C ASN A 311 1.61 -8.63 21.45
N TRP A 312 2.41 -7.91 20.65
CA TRP A 312 3.70 -8.34 20.12
C TRP A 312 4.87 -7.56 20.75
#